data_972b059c8efcf35a392e766e05a7b975
#
_entry.id   972b059c8efcf35a392e766e05a7b975
#
_cell.length_a   1.000
_cell.length_b   1.000
_cell.length_c   1.000
_cell.angle_alpha   90.00
_cell.angle_beta   90.00
_cell.angle_gamma   90.00
#
_symmetry.space_group_name_H-M   'P 1'
#
loop_
_entity.id
_entity.type
_entity.pdbx_description
1 polymer ?
#
loop_
_entity_poly.entity_id
_entity_poly.type
_entity_poly.pdbx_seq_one_letter_code
_entity_poly.pdbx_strand_id
1 'polypeptide(L)'
;MTAIWSVDRQNFINNAQSVKGNNNVMSVVKNNAYHYGLEFAVESFLEACIDTFSTTSLKEAVRVRELAPEATIFLMNPSYEFDTVRQYDIQMTLPSLDYYYRHKEQLQGIKVHIEFENL
;
A
#
# COMPACT_ATOMS: atom_id res chain seq x y z
N MET A 1 -3.67 -28.62 -22.11
CA MET A 1 -2.68 -27.58 -22.30
C MET A 1 -2.85 -26.51 -21.22
N THR A 2 -1.81 -26.21 -20.49
CA THR A 2 -1.86 -25.21 -19.44
C THR A 2 -1.59 -23.83 -20.05
N ALA A 3 -2.49 -22.88 -19.79
CA ALA A 3 -2.24 -21.50 -20.19
C ALA A 3 -1.09 -20.92 -19.35
N ILE A 4 -0.10 -20.36 -20.04
CA ILE A 4 1.02 -19.70 -19.39
C ILE A 4 0.82 -18.20 -19.52
N TRP A 5 0.78 -17.52 -18.39
CA TRP A 5 0.72 -16.07 -18.34
C TRP A 5 2.08 -15.55 -17.90
N SER A 6 2.68 -14.70 -18.72
CA SER A 6 3.97 -14.12 -18.41
C SER A 6 3.91 -12.61 -18.53
N VAL A 7 4.73 -11.94 -17.71
CA VAL A 7 4.84 -10.48 -17.70
C VAL A 7 6.29 -10.13 -17.96
N ASP A 8 6.52 -9.24 -18.90
CA ASP A 8 7.84 -8.69 -19.16
C ASP A 8 8.15 -7.66 -18.07
N ARG A 9 9.07 -8.02 -17.18
CA ARG A 9 9.45 -7.17 -16.05
C ARG A 9 10.00 -5.82 -16.49
N GLN A 10 10.83 -5.79 -17.52
CA GLN A 10 11.44 -4.54 -17.99
C GLN A 10 10.38 -3.61 -18.58
N ASN A 11 9.42 -4.14 -19.32
CA ASN A 11 8.30 -3.34 -19.83
C ASN A 11 7.45 -2.80 -18.70
N PHE A 12 7.20 -3.60 -17.68
CA PHE A 12 6.46 -3.16 -16.49
C PHE A 12 7.18 -1.99 -15.81
N ILE A 13 8.49 -2.12 -15.60
CA ILE A 13 9.31 -1.07 -14.99
C ILE A 13 9.30 0.20 -15.85
N ASN A 14 9.49 0.05 -17.16
CA ASN A 14 9.52 1.18 -18.09
C ASN A 14 8.18 1.93 -18.09
N ASN A 15 7.06 1.20 -18.06
CA ASN A 15 5.74 1.80 -17.99
C ASN A 15 5.54 2.56 -16.68
N ALA A 16 5.96 1.98 -15.58
CA ALA A 16 5.89 2.63 -14.27
C ALA A 16 6.71 3.92 -14.23
N GLN A 17 7.92 3.89 -14.78
CA GLN A 17 8.77 5.08 -14.87
C GLN A 17 8.14 6.17 -15.74
N SER A 18 7.51 5.78 -16.84
CA SER A 18 6.83 6.73 -17.75
C SER A 18 5.66 7.43 -17.05
N VAL A 19 4.87 6.67 -16.28
CA VAL A 19 3.75 7.24 -15.51
C VAL A 19 4.29 8.14 -14.40
N LYS A 20 5.33 7.71 -13.72
CA LYS A 20 5.92 8.48 -12.62
C LYS A 20 6.49 9.81 -13.10
N GLY A 21 7.29 9.81 -14.17
CA GLY A 21 7.98 11.02 -14.61
C GLY A 21 8.75 11.66 -13.46
N ASN A 22 8.49 12.94 -13.21
CA ASN A 22 9.08 13.70 -12.10
C ASN A 22 8.12 13.82 -10.89
N ASN A 23 7.07 13.03 -10.86
CA ASN A 23 6.06 13.09 -9.79
C ASN A 23 6.34 12.07 -8.71
N ASN A 24 5.80 12.32 -7.52
CA ASN A 24 5.70 11.30 -6.48
C ASN A 24 4.44 10.49 -6.73
N VAL A 25 4.58 9.17 -6.78
CA VAL A 25 3.49 8.26 -7.13
C VAL A 25 3.30 7.24 -6.02
N MET A 26 2.05 7.01 -5.66
CA MET A 26 1.67 5.91 -4.77
C MET A 26 1.08 4.79 -5.62
N SER A 27 1.70 3.61 -5.58
CA SER A 27 1.23 2.45 -6.33
C SER A 27 0.19 1.69 -5.54
N VAL A 28 -0.97 1.44 -6.15
CA VAL A 28 -2.03 0.63 -5.54
C VAL A 28 -1.75 -0.83 -5.88
N VAL A 29 -1.52 -1.65 -4.85
CA VAL A 29 -1.13 -3.06 -5.02
C VAL A 29 -2.12 -4.03 -4.39
N LYS A 30 -3.37 -3.61 -4.22
CA LYS A 30 -4.43 -4.48 -3.68
C LYS A 30 -4.69 -5.69 -4.58
N ASN A 31 -5.33 -6.72 -4.02
CA ASN A 31 -5.67 -7.94 -4.74
C ASN A 31 -4.45 -8.59 -5.41
N ASN A 32 -3.38 -8.79 -4.63
CA ASN A 32 -2.13 -9.37 -5.12
C ASN A 32 -1.59 -8.59 -6.32
N ALA A 33 -1.65 -7.25 -6.23
CA ALA A 33 -1.26 -6.33 -7.32
C ALA A 33 -2.04 -6.64 -8.61
N TYR A 34 -3.36 -6.75 -8.50
CA TYR A 34 -4.25 -7.04 -9.64
C TYR A 34 -3.84 -8.32 -10.38
N HIS A 35 -3.42 -9.34 -9.63
CA HIS A 35 -2.99 -10.65 -10.11
C HIS A 35 -1.62 -10.68 -10.82
N TYR A 36 -0.88 -9.58 -10.85
CA TYR A 36 0.52 -9.58 -11.30
C TYR A 36 1.44 -10.29 -10.31
N GLY A 37 1.00 -10.43 -9.08
CA GLY A 37 1.82 -10.94 -7.98
C GLY A 37 2.42 -9.81 -7.18
N LEU A 38 2.18 -9.81 -5.86
CA LEU A 38 2.57 -8.71 -4.99
C LEU A 38 4.09 -8.54 -4.95
N GLU A 39 4.83 -9.63 -4.79
CA GLU A 39 6.29 -9.60 -4.75
C GLU A 39 6.87 -9.03 -6.04
N PHE A 40 6.42 -9.54 -7.19
CA PHE A 40 6.85 -9.04 -8.49
C PHE A 40 6.57 -7.54 -8.64
N ALA A 41 5.35 -7.11 -8.30
CA ALA A 41 4.95 -5.71 -8.47
C ALA A 41 5.77 -4.78 -7.56
N VAL A 42 5.91 -5.13 -6.28
CA VAL A 42 6.65 -4.29 -5.33
C VAL A 42 8.11 -4.17 -5.75
N GLU A 43 8.75 -5.27 -6.07
CA GLU A 43 10.15 -5.25 -6.51
C GLU A 43 10.34 -4.41 -7.78
N SER A 44 9.42 -4.55 -8.74
CA SER A 44 9.48 -3.81 -9.99
C SER A 44 9.23 -2.31 -9.79
N PHE A 45 8.28 -1.95 -8.93
CA PHE A 45 8.05 -0.54 -8.60
C PHE A 45 9.25 0.08 -7.89
N LEU A 46 9.91 -0.66 -6.99
CA LEU A 46 11.11 -0.16 -6.33
C LEU A 46 12.23 0.10 -7.35
N GLU A 47 12.40 -0.77 -8.34
CA GLU A 47 13.36 -0.53 -9.42
C GLU A 47 12.98 0.70 -10.25
N ALA A 48 11.70 1.02 -10.37
CA ALA A 48 11.21 2.23 -11.02
C ALA A 48 11.31 3.48 -10.13
N CYS A 49 11.92 3.36 -8.96
CA CYS A 49 12.03 4.43 -7.95
C CYS A 49 10.69 4.86 -7.38
N ILE A 50 9.75 3.93 -7.28
CA ILE A 50 8.46 4.14 -6.62
C ILE A 50 8.50 3.36 -5.31
N ASP A 51 8.41 4.07 -4.19
CA ASP A 51 8.55 3.50 -2.85
C ASP A 51 7.38 3.82 -1.93
N THR A 52 6.24 4.19 -2.50
CA THR A 52 5.01 4.45 -1.78
C THR A 52 3.92 3.55 -2.33
N PHE A 53 3.28 2.79 -1.43
CA PHE A 53 2.33 1.76 -1.80
C PHE A 53 1.04 1.91 -1.01
N SER A 54 -0.08 1.51 -1.61
CA SER A 54 -1.35 1.41 -0.90
C SER A 54 -2.03 0.10 -1.21
N THR A 55 -2.77 -0.39 -0.23
CA THR A 55 -3.57 -1.60 -0.36
C THR A 55 -4.79 -1.52 0.54
N THR A 56 -5.73 -2.43 0.38
CA THR A 56 -6.94 -2.52 1.20
C THR A 56 -6.87 -3.61 2.27
N SER A 57 -5.83 -4.43 2.25
CA SER A 57 -5.66 -5.58 3.16
C SER A 57 -4.47 -5.35 4.08
N LEU A 58 -4.69 -5.47 5.39
CA LEU A 58 -3.59 -5.38 6.36
C LEU A 58 -2.55 -6.48 6.13
N LYS A 59 -3.00 -7.68 5.77
CA LYS A 59 -2.09 -8.78 5.46
C LYS A 59 -1.15 -8.43 4.30
N GLU A 60 -1.69 -7.83 3.24
CA GLU A 60 -0.88 -7.38 2.12
C GLU A 60 0.04 -6.21 2.50
N ALA A 61 -0.45 -5.28 3.32
CA ALA A 61 0.38 -4.18 3.80
C ALA A 61 1.59 -4.68 4.60
N VAL A 62 1.40 -5.67 5.45
CA VAL A 62 2.50 -6.31 6.20
C VAL A 62 3.49 -6.95 5.23
N ARG A 63 2.98 -7.65 4.20
CA ARG A 63 3.86 -8.29 3.20
C ARG A 63 4.64 -7.24 2.41
N VAL A 64 4.03 -6.13 2.04
CA VAL A 64 4.74 -5.02 1.38
C VAL A 64 5.87 -4.50 2.26
N ARG A 65 5.62 -4.34 3.56
CA ARG A 65 6.67 -3.91 4.50
C ARG A 65 7.84 -4.88 4.52
N GLU A 66 7.58 -6.17 4.50
CA GLU A 66 8.63 -7.18 4.45
C GLU A 66 9.46 -7.10 3.16
N LEU A 67 8.79 -6.84 2.04
CA LEU A 67 9.43 -6.72 0.72
C LEU A 67 10.14 -5.38 0.53
N ALA A 68 9.65 -4.32 1.17
CA ALA A 68 10.14 -2.95 1.01
C ALA A 68 10.29 -2.29 2.38
N PRO A 69 11.36 -2.60 3.14
CA PRO A 69 11.50 -2.15 4.53
C PRO A 69 11.45 -0.63 4.72
N GLU A 70 11.84 0.14 3.72
CA GLU A 70 11.91 1.61 3.82
C GLU A 70 10.72 2.32 3.16
N ALA A 71 9.78 1.57 2.61
CA ALA A 71 8.67 2.15 1.86
C ALA A 71 7.65 2.83 2.77
N THR A 72 6.90 3.77 2.20
CA THR A 72 5.69 4.30 2.81
C THR A 72 4.52 3.42 2.38
N ILE A 73 3.74 2.96 3.34
CA ILE A 73 2.64 2.02 3.09
C ILE A 73 1.35 2.57 3.70
N PHE A 74 0.34 2.69 2.86
CA PHE A 74 -0.97 3.21 3.25
C PHE A 74 -2.04 2.12 3.12
N LEU A 75 -2.71 1.84 4.24
CA LEU A 75 -3.87 0.95 4.28
C LEU A 75 -5.13 1.77 4.04
N MET A 76 -5.80 1.52 2.92
CA MET A 76 -6.95 2.31 2.48
C MET A 76 -8.24 2.02 3.24
N ASN A 77 -8.29 0.91 3.98
CA ASN A 77 -9.40 0.57 4.86
C ASN A 77 -8.99 0.77 6.32
N PRO A 78 -9.92 1.13 7.20
CA PRO A 78 -9.62 1.16 8.63
C PRO A 78 -9.34 -0.24 9.16
N SER A 79 -8.55 -0.33 10.21
CA SER A 79 -8.25 -1.57 10.90
C SER A 79 -8.46 -1.40 12.39
N TYR A 80 -8.76 -2.50 13.08
CA TYR A 80 -8.81 -2.55 14.53
C TYR A 80 -7.59 -3.28 15.12
N GLU A 81 -6.67 -3.71 14.27
CA GLU A 81 -5.43 -4.37 14.70
C GLU A 81 -4.32 -3.33 14.85
N PHE A 82 -4.51 -2.42 15.79
CA PHE A 82 -3.65 -1.25 15.98
C PHE A 82 -2.20 -1.60 16.28
N ASP A 83 -1.97 -2.65 17.04
CA ASP A 83 -0.62 -3.06 17.38
C ASP A 83 0.16 -3.50 16.14
N THR A 84 -0.49 -4.23 15.24
CA THR A 84 0.12 -4.66 13.98
C THR A 84 0.39 -3.46 13.07
N VAL A 85 -0.57 -2.55 12.95
CA VAL A 85 -0.41 -1.33 12.16
C VAL A 85 0.79 -0.52 12.67
N ARG A 86 0.91 -0.38 13.97
CA ARG A 86 2.02 0.35 14.60
C ARG A 86 3.33 -0.39 14.44
N GLN A 87 3.35 -1.70 14.66
CA GLN A 87 4.57 -2.52 14.59
C GLN A 87 5.21 -2.45 13.21
N TYR A 88 4.39 -2.48 12.16
CA TYR A 88 4.85 -2.46 10.77
C TYR A 88 4.91 -1.06 10.17
N ASP A 89 4.71 -0.03 10.98
CA ASP A 89 4.73 1.37 10.54
C ASP A 89 3.86 1.60 9.29
N ILE A 90 2.63 1.12 9.36
CA ILE A 90 1.64 1.27 8.29
C ILE A 90 0.78 2.49 8.59
N GLN A 91 0.60 3.35 7.60
CA GLN A 91 -0.34 4.48 7.68
C GLN A 91 -1.75 3.96 7.39
N MET A 92 -2.75 4.57 7.99
CA MET A 92 -4.11 4.03 7.94
C MET A 92 -5.14 5.12 7.70
N THR A 93 -6.24 4.75 7.05
CA THR A 93 -7.39 5.63 6.91
C THR A 93 -8.08 5.88 8.25
N LEU A 94 -8.42 7.15 8.50
CA LEU A 94 -9.31 7.55 9.60
C LEU A 94 -10.68 7.83 8.97
N PRO A 95 -11.65 6.91 9.09
CA PRO A 95 -12.86 6.97 8.28
C PRO A 95 -13.92 7.95 8.82
N SER A 96 -13.90 8.28 10.11
CA SER A 96 -14.93 9.12 10.71
C SER A 96 -14.50 9.64 12.06
N LEU A 97 -15.20 10.68 12.54
CA LEU A 97 -15.02 11.17 13.92
C LEU A 97 -15.44 10.13 14.95
N ASP A 98 -16.48 9.34 14.67
CA ASP A 98 -16.93 8.29 15.56
C ASP A 98 -15.83 7.24 15.79
N TYR A 99 -15.20 6.80 14.70
CA TYR A 99 -14.07 5.88 14.80
C TYR A 99 -12.94 6.50 15.62
N TYR A 100 -12.63 7.77 15.39
CA TYR A 100 -11.57 8.47 16.11
C TYR A 100 -11.85 8.50 17.61
N TYR A 101 -13.07 8.92 18.02
CA TYR A 101 -13.41 9.01 19.45
C TYR A 101 -13.42 7.66 20.12
N ARG A 102 -13.79 6.60 19.42
CA ARG A 102 -13.78 5.25 19.97
C ARG A 102 -12.38 4.68 20.16
N HIS A 103 -11.43 5.07 19.31
CA HIS A 103 -10.13 4.42 19.23
C HIS A 103 -8.95 5.37 19.38
N LYS A 104 -9.17 6.60 19.81
CA LYS A 104 -8.12 7.62 19.84
C LYS A 104 -6.90 7.22 20.68
N GLU A 105 -7.09 6.44 21.73
CA GLU A 105 -5.97 5.99 22.56
C GLU A 105 -5.11 4.96 21.86
N GLN A 106 -5.74 4.05 21.12
CA GLN A 106 -5.03 3.03 20.35
C GLN A 106 -4.36 3.61 19.09
N LEU A 107 -4.86 4.75 18.61
CA LEU A 107 -4.32 5.41 17.42
C LEU A 107 -3.02 6.17 17.66
N GLN A 108 -2.60 6.30 18.91
CA GLN A 108 -1.37 7.04 19.22
C GLN A 108 -0.16 6.43 18.51
N GLY A 109 0.63 7.29 17.87
CA GLY A 109 1.80 6.86 17.13
C GLY A 109 1.53 6.31 15.73
N ILE A 110 0.27 6.23 15.31
CA ILE A 110 -0.12 5.79 13.97
C ILE A 110 -0.41 7.02 13.12
N LYS A 111 0.23 7.10 11.95
CA LYS A 111 -0.09 8.14 10.97
C LYS A 111 -1.39 7.79 10.27
N VAL A 112 -2.31 8.75 10.24
CA VAL A 112 -3.63 8.54 9.65
C VAL A 112 -3.89 9.53 8.53
N HIS A 113 -4.72 9.09 7.57
CA HIS A 113 -5.24 9.94 6.50
C HIS A 113 -6.71 10.15 6.77
N ILE A 114 -7.11 11.41 6.92
CA ILE A 114 -8.50 11.74 7.20
C ILE A 114 -9.30 11.60 5.93
N GLU A 115 -10.31 10.74 5.96
CA GLU A 115 -11.24 10.59 4.85
C GLU A 115 -12.32 11.66 4.96
N PHE A 116 -12.50 12.43 3.90
CA PHE A 116 -13.42 13.54 3.86
C PHE A 116 -14.50 13.24 2.83
N GLU A 117 -15.73 13.05 3.29
CA GLU A 117 -16.85 12.89 2.38
C GLU A 117 -17.51 14.25 2.15
N ASN A 118 -17.64 14.60 0.89
CA ASN A 118 -18.35 15.79 0.49
C ASN A 118 -19.81 15.42 0.23
N LEU A 119 -20.65 15.77 1.17
CA LEU A 119 -22.09 15.50 1.07
C LEU A 119 -22.79 16.53 0.19
#